data_516627ea1a9d75814beabe707d6b6ae5
#
_entry.id   516627ea1a9d75814beabe707d6b6ae5
#
_cell.length_a   1.000
_cell.length_b   1.000
_cell.length_c   1.000
_cell.angle_alpha   90.00
_cell.angle_beta   90.00
_cell.angle_gamma   90.00
#
_symmetry.space_group_name_H-M   'P 1'
#
loop_
_entity.id
_entity.type
_entity.pdbx_description
1 polymer ?
#
loop_
_entity_poly.entity_id
_entity_poly.type
_entity_poly.pdbx_seq_one_letter_code
_entity_poly.pdbx_strand_id
1 'polypeptide(L)'
;MQNLKKDALDIKKKSLKIIIENQQFNVVEQYLTGEQLKELRGIPLDVNLYLKIKPPYEDELIENDKIVNLARPEVEVFFVKNAYEFRLNGEKFTSFKQILTGEEILKIAGITDVRCVTLYQKLKGCDFEKISLNEKVDLSNSGIENFITKDPEVFSYTINDE
;
A
#
# COMPACT_ATOMS: atom_id res chain seq x y z
N MET A 1 40.30 10.06 -21.38
CA MET A 1 40.27 9.91 -19.92
C MET A 1 38.97 10.43 -19.34
N GLN A 2 38.68 11.69 -19.52
CA GLN A 2 37.43 12.25 -19.00
C GLN A 2 36.20 11.61 -19.61
N ASN A 3 36.27 11.25 -20.90
CA ASN A 3 35.16 10.60 -21.57
C ASN A 3 34.81 9.25 -20.97
N LEU A 4 35.83 8.50 -20.58
CA LEU A 4 35.63 7.19 -19.96
C LEU A 4 34.92 7.32 -18.62
N LYS A 5 35.26 8.33 -17.81
CA LYS A 5 34.58 8.55 -16.55
C LYS A 5 33.13 8.94 -16.75
N LYS A 6 32.88 9.80 -17.73
CA LYS A 6 31.52 10.22 -18.06
C LYS A 6 30.68 9.05 -18.52
N ASP A 7 31.22 8.22 -19.38
CA ASP A 7 30.51 7.05 -19.87
C ASP A 7 30.20 6.08 -18.74
N ALA A 8 31.15 5.87 -17.83
CA ALA A 8 30.92 5.00 -16.69
C ALA A 8 29.83 5.55 -15.76
N LEU A 9 29.80 6.86 -15.58
CA LEU A 9 28.74 7.48 -14.78
C LEU A 9 27.38 7.35 -15.45
N ASP A 10 27.32 7.54 -16.75
CA ASP A 10 26.07 7.40 -17.49
C ASP A 10 25.56 5.96 -17.41
N ILE A 11 26.42 4.99 -17.53
CA ILE A 11 26.04 3.59 -17.41
C ILE A 11 25.50 3.30 -16.02
N LYS A 12 26.13 3.85 -14.97
CA LYS A 12 25.68 3.63 -13.60
C LYS A 12 24.33 4.26 -13.30
N LYS A 13 23.96 5.29 -14.05
CA LYS A 13 22.68 5.98 -13.85
C LYS A 13 21.54 5.37 -14.64
N LYS A 14 21.80 4.34 -15.42
CA LYS A 14 20.75 3.69 -16.19
C LYS A 14 19.76 3.03 -15.24
N SER A 15 18.50 3.38 -15.40
CA SER A 15 17.45 2.85 -14.53
C SER A 15 16.91 1.53 -15.04
N LEU A 16 16.44 0.72 -14.11
CA LEU A 16 15.79 -0.55 -14.39
C LEU A 16 14.31 -0.41 -14.06
N LYS A 17 13.46 -0.97 -14.88
CA LYS A 17 12.02 -0.93 -14.68
C LYS A 17 11.57 -2.17 -13.92
N ILE A 18 10.78 -1.97 -12.89
CA ILE A 18 10.13 -3.07 -12.18
C ILE A 18 8.68 -2.68 -11.93
N ILE A 19 7.84 -3.66 -11.71
CA ILE A 19 6.44 -3.45 -11.39
C ILE A 19 6.15 -4.12 -10.06
N ILE A 20 5.57 -3.38 -9.12
CA ILE A 20 5.16 -3.93 -7.83
C ILE A 20 3.69 -3.60 -7.64
N GLU A 21 2.86 -4.64 -7.56
CA GLU A 21 1.41 -4.48 -7.41
C GLU A 21 0.86 -3.45 -8.38
N ASN A 22 1.09 -3.70 -9.66
CA ASN A 22 0.57 -2.92 -10.78
C ASN A 22 1.09 -1.48 -10.86
N GLN A 23 2.10 -1.13 -10.08
CA GLN A 23 2.72 0.19 -10.17
C GLN A 23 4.15 0.06 -10.65
N GLN A 24 4.51 0.85 -11.65
CA GLN A 24 5.87 0.82 -12.22
C GLN A 24 6.81 1.69 -11.42
N PHE A 25 8.02 1.18 -11.21
CA PHE A 25 9.10 1.92 -10.56
C PHE A 25 10.33 1.86 -11.43
N ASN A 26 11.09 2.94 -11.45
CA ASN A 26 12.39 3.00 -12.08
C ASN A 26 13.43 3.08 -10.99
N VAL A 27 14.30 2.07 -10.93
CA VAL A 27 15.31 2.00 -9.88
C VAL A 27 16.69 1.97 -10.52
N VAL A 28 17.68 2.52 -9.81
CA VAL A 28 19.05 2.53 -10.31
C VAL A 28 19.87 1.40 -9.72
N GLU A 29 19.44 0.84 -8.61
CA GLU A 29 20.10 -0.28 -7.98
C GLU A 29 19.83 -1.57 -8.75
N GLN A 30 20.87 -2.34 -8.99
CA GLN A 30 20.70 -3.65 -9.60
C GLN A 30 20.15 -4.67 -8.62
N TYR A 31 20.50 -4.52 -7.36
CA TYR A 31 20.09 -5.45 -6.29
C TYR A 31 19.29 -4.74 -5.24
N LEU A 32 18.11 -5.27 -4.93
CA LEU A 32 17.28 -4.80 -3.83
C LEU A 32 16.81 -5.98 -3.01
N THR A 33 16.63 -5.76 -1.72
CA THR A 33 16.06 -6.80 -0.85
C THR A 33 14.54 -6.78 -0.94
N GLY A 34 13.92 -7.87 -0.50
CA GLY A 34 12.47 -7.92 -0.41
C GLY A 34 11.91 -6.77 0.43
N GLU A 35 12.58 -6.44 1.53
CA GLU A 35 12.17 -5.33 2.37
C GLU A 35 12.18 -4.02 1.59
N GLN A 36 13.25 -3.76 0.83
CA GLN A 36 13.36 -2.54 0.04
C GLN A 36 12.28 -2.45 -1.05
N LEU A 37 11.97 -3.59 -1.68
CA LEU A 37 10.90 -3.64 -2.67
C LEU A 37 9.55 -3.32 -2.03
N LYS A 38 9.28 -3.86 -0.85
CA LYS A 38 8.05 -3.58 -0.13
C LYS A 38 7.95 -2.11 0.26
N GLU A 39 9.07 -1.52 0.69
CA GLU A 39 9.10 -0.12 1.07
C GLU A 39 8.75 0.80 -0.10
N LEU A 40 9.24 0.47 -1.29
CA LEU A 40 8.91 1.26 -2.48
C LEU A 40 7.41 1.35 -2.71
N ARG A 41 6.70 0.26 -2.50
CA ARG A 41 5.26 0.19 -2.79
C ARG A 41 4.38 0.46 -1.58
N GLY A 42 4.98 0.52 -0.39
CA GLY A 42 4.20 0.70 0.84
C GLY A 42 3.56 -0.58 1.33
N ILE A 43 4.14 -1.72 1.01
CA ILE A 43 3.64 -3.01 1.46
C ILE A 43 4.21 -3.30 2.84
N PRO A 44 3.37 -3.68 3.82
CA PRO A 44 3.87 -4.03 5.16
C PRO A 44 4.85 -5.20 5.12
N LEU A 45 5.84 -5.19 5.99
CA LEU A 45 6.90 -6.20 5.98
C LEU A 45 6.41 -7.61 6.32
N ASP A 46 5.28 -7.71 7.00
CA ASP A 46 4.70 -9.01 7.34
C ASP A 46 3.79 -9.57 6.25
N VAL A 47 3.64 -8.87 5.14
CA VAL A 47 2.87 -9.34 3.98
C VAL A 47 3.83 -9.97 2.99
N ASN A 48 3.50 -11.16 2.50
CA ASN A 48 4.36 -11.88 1.57
C ASN A 48 4.35 -11.26 0.19
N LEU A 49 5.55 -11.09 -0.38
CA LEU A 49 5.73 -10.57 -1.72
C LEU A 49 6.22 -11.71 -2.61
N TYR A 50 5.69 -11.78 -3.83
CA TYR A 50 6.05 -12.82 -4.79
C TYR A 50 6.59 -12.20 -6.07
N LEU A 51 7.56 -12.88 -6.67
CA LEU A 51 8.04 -12.55 -8.01
C LEU A 51 7.33 -13.46 -9.00
N LYS A 52 6.71 -12.86 -10.00
CA LYS A 52 5.99 -13.62 -11.01
C LYS A 52 7.00 -14.33 -11.92
N ILE A 53 6.83 -15.64 -12.03
CA ILE A 53 7.70 -16.48 -12.86
C ILE A 53 6.90 -17.01 -14.02
N LYS A 54 7.55 -17.14 -15.16
CA LYS A 54 6.91 -17.63 -16.36
C LYS A 54 6.48 -19.10 -16.19
N PRO A 55 5.24 -19.46 -16.55
CA PRO A 55 4.82 -20.85 -16.51
C PRO A 55 5.75 -21.74 -17.31
N PRO A 56 5.94 -23.01 -16.92
CA PRO A 56 5.18 -23.75 -15.89
C PRO A 56 5.75 -23.62 -14.47
N TYR A 57 6.70 -22.74 -14.27
CA TYR A 57 7.34 -22.59 -12.96
C TYR A 57 6.44 -21.79 -12.02
N GLU A 58 6.53 -22.10 -10.73
CA GLU A 58 5.75 -21.41 -9.72
C GLU A 58 6.37 -20.04 -9.41
N ASP A 59 5.52 -19.10 -8.97
CA ASP A 59 5.99 -17.79 -8.55
C ASP A 59 6.87 -17.94 -7.30
N GLU A 60 7.87 -17.08 -7.21
CA GLU A 60 8.88 -17.19 -6.17
C GLU A 60 8.55 -16.27 -4.99
N LEU A 61 8.53 -16.84 -3.78
CA LEU A 61 8.37 -16.04 -2.56
C LEU A 61 9.64 -15.22 -2.33
N ILE A 62 9.49 -13.92 -2.16
CA ILE A 62 10.60 -13.01 -1.90
C ILE A 62 10.56 -12.61 -0.43
N GLU A 63 11.43 -13.20 0.36
CA GLU A 63 11.51 -12.85 1.77
C GLU A 63 12.17 -11.50 1.96
N ASN A 64 11.97 -10.89 3.13
CA ASN A 64 12.44 -9.54 3.37
C ASN A 64 13.95 -9.38 3.20
N ASP A 65 14.71 -10.40 3.58
CA ASP A 65 16.17 -10.36 3.51
C ASP A 65 16.73 -10.91 2.20
N LYS A 66 15.87 -11.37 1.31
CA LYS A 66 16.33 -11.93 0.03
C LYS A 66 16.79 -10.83 -0.90
N ILE A 67 18.00 -11.00 -1.43
CA ILE A 67 18.54 -10.06 -2.41
C ILE A 67 18.08 -10.48 -3.80
N VAL A 68 17.43 -9.55 -4.52
CA VAL A 68 16.89 -9.80 -5.84
C VAL A 68 17.72 -9.04 -6.86
N ASN A 69 18.14 -9.74 -7.91
CA ASN A 69 18.84 -9.13 -9.05
C ASN A 69 17.80 -8.63 -10.04
N LEU A 70 17.73 -7.32 -10.22
CA LEU A 70 16.74 -6.68 -11.08
C LEU A 70 17.22 -6.49 -12.53
N ALA A 71 18.49 -6.80 -12.79
CA ALA A 71 19.06 -6.59 -14.13
C ALA A 71 18.85 -7.81 -15.03
N ARG A 72 17.64 -8.32 -15.07
CA ARG A 72 17.29 -9.41 -15.98
C ARG A 72 16.74 -8.83 -17.29
N PRO A 73 16.75 -9.61 -18.37
CA PRO A 73 16.28 -9.10 -19.66
C PRO A 73 14.83 -8.65 -19.66
N GLU A 74 13.98 -9.27 -18.86
CA GLU A 74 12.57 -8.93 -18.81
C GLU A 74 12.27 -8.07 -17.61
N VAL A 75 11.15 -7.33 -17.67
CA VAL A 75 10.70 -6.53 -16.54
C VAL A 75 10.25 -7.45 -15.42
N GLU A 76 10.80 -7.22 -14.23
CA GLU A 76 10.41 -8.01 -13.06
C GLU A 76 9.07 -7.52 -12.54
N VAL A 77 8.16 -8.45 -12.28
CA VAL A 77 6.82 -8.16 -11.78
C VAL A 77 6.65 -8.80 -10.40
N PHE A 78 6.40 -7.97 -9.42
CA PHE A 78 6.18 -8.43 -8.04
C PHE A 78 4.73 -8.21 -7.66
N PHE A 79 4.18 -9.09 -6.84
CA PHE A 79 2.78 -8.98 -6.45
C PHE A 79 2.53 -9.58 -5.07
N VAL A 80 1.38 -9.24 -4.51
CA VAL A 80 0.87 -9.78 -3.26
C VAL A 80 -0.33 -10.66 -3.61
N LYS A 81 -0.37 -11.88 -3.06
CA LYS A 81 -1.43 -12.82 -3.45
C LYS A 81 -2.81 -12.37 -3.01
N ASN A 82 -2.88 -11.72 -1.85
CA ASN A 82 -4.16 -11.27 -1.32
C ASN A 82 -4.12 -9.77 -1.13
N ALA A 83 -4.99 -9.08 -1.83
CA ALA A 83 -5.18 -7.65 -1.66
C ALA A 83 -6.66 -7.42 -1.39
N TYR A 84 -6.95 -6.48 -0.50
CA TYR A 84 -8.31 -6.20 -0.05
C TYR A 84 -8.64 -4.75 -0.39
N GLU A 85 -9.86 -4.50 -0.82
CA GLU A 85 -10.28 -3.17 -1.20
C GLU A 85 -11.31 -2.62 -0.22
N PHE A 86 -11.25 -1.33 0.00
CA PHE A 86 -12.29 -0.63 0.75
C PHE A 86 -12.49 0.75 0.14
N ARG A 87 -13.61 1.38 0.46
CA ARG A 87 -13.89 2.74 0.02
C ARG A 87 -13.98 3.64 1.23
N LEU A 88 -13.41 4.81 1.09
CA LEU A 88 -13.52 5.85 2.12
C LEU A 88 -13.97 7.13 1.44
N ASN A 89 -15.11 7.65 1.87
CA ASN A 89 -15.71 8.84 1.25
C ASN A 89 -15.87 8.68 -0.26
N GLY A 90 -16.19 7.45 -0.70
CA GLY A 90 -16.41 7.13 -2.11
C GLY A 90 -15.17 6.83 -2.91
N GLU A 91 -14.00 7.06 -2.36
CA GLU A 91 -12.75 6.78 -3.05
C GLU A 91 -12.23 5.39 -2.67
N LYS A 92 -11.72 4.65 -3.66
CA LYS A 92 -11.29 3.27 -3.48
C LYS A 92 -9.82 3.18 -3.08
N PHE A 93 -9.55 2.37 -2.08
CA PHE A 93 -8.19 2.12 -1.59
C PHE A 93 -7.93 0.63 -1.49
N THR A 94 -6.66 0.26 -1.52
CA THR A 94 -6.23 -1.13 -1.44
C THR A 94 -5.41 -1.35 -0.17
N SER A 95 -5.70 -2.44 0.53
CA SER A 95 -4.92 -2.89 1.67
C SER A 95 -4.26 -4.21 1.34
N PHE A 96 -3.02 -4.37 1.78
CA PHE A 96 -2.33 -5.65 1.66
C PHE A 96 -2.49 -6.50 2.93
N LYS A 97 -3.26 -6.02 3.88
CA LYS A 97 -3.64 -6.75 5.09
C LYS A 97 -5.14 -6.94 5.13
N GLN A 98 -5.54 -8.12 5.60
CA GLN A 98 -6.95 -8.44 5.75
C GLN A 98 -7.59 -7.65 6.89
N ILE A 99 -6.87 -7.49 7.99
CA ILE A 99 -7.40 -6.83 9.18
C ILE A 99 -6.66 -5.52 9.39
N LEU A 100 -7.41 -4.43 9.46
CA LEU A 100 -6.87 -3.09 9.69
C LEU A 100 -7.53 -2.47 10.91
N THR A 101 -6.76 -1.65 11.63
CA THR A 101 -7.38 -0.80 12.65
C THR A 101 -7.98 0.43 11.99
N GLY A 102 -8.87 1.12 12.71
CA GLY A 102 -9.44 2.37 12.21
C GLY A 102 -8.36 3.37 11.84
N GLU A 103 -7.31 3.45 12.65
CA GLU A 103 -6.19 4.35 12.36
C GLU A 103 -5.50 3.98 11.06
N GLU A 104 -5.28 2.68 10.82
CA GLU A 104 -4.64 2.22 9.60
C GLU A 104 -5.48 2.53 8.36
N ILE A 105 -6.80 2.38 8.48
CA ILE A 105 -7.71 2.73 7.38
C ILE A 105 -7.56 4.20 7.02
N LEU A 106 -7.54 5.07 8.02
CA LEU A 106 -7.39 6.51 7.79
C LEU A 106 -6.03 6.84 7.17
N LYS A 107 -4.97 6.19 7.63
CA LYS A 107 -3.64 6.45 7.09
C LYS A 107 -3.48 6.00 5.65
N ILE A 108 -4.05 4.85 5.31
CA ILE A 108 -4.03 4.38 3.92
C ILE A 108 -4.72 5.39 3.01
N ALA A 109 -5.79 6.01 3.52
CA ALA A 109 -6.52 7.01 2.75
C ALA A 109 -5.83 8.38 2.72
N GLY A 110 -4.65 8.50 3.33
CA GLY A 110 -3.88 9.74 3.30
C GLY A 110 -4.24 10.74 4.39
N ILE A 111 -5.04 10.34 5.35
CA ILE A 111 -5.41 11.22 6.47
C ILE A 111 -4.31 11.11 7.53
N THR A 112 -3.53 12.17 7.67
CA THR A 112 -2.40 12.17 8.59
C THR A 112 -2.78 12.51 10.01
N ASP A 113 -3.77 13.40 10.17
CA ASP A 113 -4.23 13.77 11.52
C ASP A 113 -5.49 12.99 11.84
N VAL A 114 -5.27 11.77 12.29
CA VAL A 114 -6.37 10.83 12.53
C VAL A 114 -7.28 11.24 13.70
N ARG A 115 -6.83 12.19 14.51
CA ARG A 115 -7.64 12.66 15.64
C ARG A 115 -8.63 13.74 15.22
N CYS A 116 -8.47 14.30 14.04
CA CYS A 116 -9.31 15.38 13.56
C CYS A 116 -10.55 14.88 12.84
N VAL A 117 -10.71 13.58 12.71
CA VAL A 117 -11.88 13.01 12.02
C VAL A 117 -12.41 11.84 12.82
N THR A 118 -13.69 11.54 12.62
CA THR A 118 -14.31 10.34 13.16
C THR A 118 -14.64 9.41 12.01
N LEU A 119 -14.25 8.14 12.15
CA LEU A 119 -14.45 7.13 11.12
C LEU A 119 -15.73 6.35 11.40
N TYR A 120 -16.52 6.16 10.35
CA TYR A 120 -17.74 5.35 10.40
C TYR A 120 -17.73 4.32 9.29
N GLN A 121 -18.24 3.14 9.60
CA GLN A 121 -18.45 2.10 8.60
C GLN A 121 -19.91 2.08 8.21
N LYS A 122 -20.19 2.04 6.90
CA LYS A 122 -21.55 1.95 6.42
C LYS A 122 -22.01 0.50 6.51
N LEU A 123 -23.10 0.29 7.22
CA LEU A 123 -23.73 -1.01 7.34
C LEU A 123 -24.82 -1.15 6.31
N LYS A 124 -25.44 -2.33 6.25
CA LYS A 124 -26.56 -2.53 5.34
C LYS A 124 -27.67 -1.56 5.67
N GLY A 125 -28.29 -1.04 4.63
CA GLY A 125 -29.32 -0.01 4.79
C GLY A 125 -28.67 1.35 4.92
N CYS A 126 -29.19 2.16 5.84
CA CYS A 126 -28.73 3.53 6.02
C CYS A 126 -27.94 3.74 7.31
N ASP A 127 -27.60 2.66 7.97
CA ASP A 127 -26.93 2.74 9.26
C ASP A 127 -25.43 2.91 9.13
N PHE A 128 -24.85 3.62 10.10
CA PHE A 128 -23.39 3.79 10.20
C PHE A 128 -22.96 3.41 11.60
N GLU A 129 -21.80 2.75 11.67
CA GLU A 129 -21.23 2.35 12.95
C GLU A 129 -19.90 3.06 13.12
N LYS A 130 -19.71 3.69 14.28
CA LYS A 130 -18.45 4.38 14.57
C LYS A 130 -17.33 3.35 14.77
N ILE A 131 -16.19 3.62 14.18
CA ILE A 131 -15.02 2.78 14.26
C ILE A 131 -13.94 3.52 15.04
N SER A 132 -13.52 2.95 16.15
CA SER A 132 -12.47 3.53 16.98
C SER A 132 -11.11 3.37 16.29
N LEU A 133 -10.15 4.23 16.66
CA LEU A 133 -8.83 4.18 16.03
C LEU A 133 -8.12 2.84 16.24
N ASN A 134 -8.35 2.20 17.38
CA ASN A 134 -7.71 0.92 17.68
C ASN A 134 -8.62 -0.28 17.42
N GLU A 135 -9.80 -0.06 16.87
CA GLU A 135 -10.74 -1.13 16.57
C GLU A 135 -10.30 -1.86 15.30
N LYS A 136 -10.35 -3.19 15.33
CA LYS A 136 -9.95 -4.02 14.20
C LYS A 136 -11.12 -4.25 13.27
N VAL A 137 -10.88 -4.07 11.97
CA VAL A 137 -11.88 -4.26 10.92
C VAL A 137 -11.35 -5.33 9.97
N ASP A 138 -12.17 -6.33 9.69
CA ASP A 138 -11.84 -7.43 8.77
C ASP A 138 -12.39 -7.09 7.39
N LEU A 139 -11.49 -6.97 6.41
CA LEU A 139 -11.85 -6.60 5.05
C LEU A 139 -12.17 -7.81 4.16
N SER A 140 -12.14 -9.02 4.72
CA SER A 140 -12.36 -10.23 3.92
C SER A 140 -13.83 -10.56 3.67
N ASN A 141 -14.74 -9.76 4.22
CA ASN A 141 -16.17 -9.99 4.01
C ASN A 141 -16.54 -9.80 2.55
N SER A 142 -17.59 -10.48 2.12
CA SER A 142 -18.02 -10.36 0.74
C SER A 142 -18.46 -8.94 0.44
N GLY A 143 -17.98 -8.40 -0.69
CA GLY A 143 -18.23 -7.02 -1.08
C GLY A 143 -17.15 -6.09 -0.56
N ILE A 144 -17.23 -4.85 -1.00
CA ILE A 144 -16.27 -3.84 -0.61
C ILE A 144 -16.81 -3.07 0.58
N GLU A 145 -16.03 -3.03 1.65
CA GLU A 145 -16.41 -2.26 2.83
C GLU A 145 -16.38 -0.78 2.53
N ASN A 146 -17.40 -0.06 3.00
CA ASN A 146 -17.52 1.37 2.77
C ASN A 146 -17.42 2.12 4.08
N PHE A 147 -16.61 3.17 4.08
CA PHE A 147 -16.38 4.01 5.25
C PHE A 147 -16.59 5.47 4.88
N ILE A 148 -16.94 6.26 5.85
CA ILE A 148 -16.98 7.71 5.72
C ILE A 148 -16.28 8.34 6.91
N THR A 149 -15.79 9.55 6.72
CA THR A 149 -15.26 10.34 7.82
C THR A 149 -16.13 11.56 8.04
N LYS A 150 -16.21 12.00 9.29
CA LYS A 150 -16.85 13.25 9.66
C LYS A 150 -15.90 14.03 10.52
N ASP A 151 -16.01 15.34 10.47
CA ASP A 151 -15.27 16.18 11.39
C ASP A 151 -15.74 15.90 12.80
N PRO A 152 -14.87 16.04 13.80
CA PRO A 152 -15.32 15.83 15.18
C PRO A 152 -16.43 16.80 15.45
N GLU A 153 -17.47 16.29 16.09
CA GLU A 153 -18.54 17.14 16.53
C GLU A 153 -18.01 18.12 17.48
N VAL A 154 -18.02 19.28 17.02
CA VAL A 154 -17.66 20.28 17.90
C VAL A 154 -18.87 20.73 18.55
N PHE A 155 -19.13 20.31 19.21
CA PHE A 155 -20.21 20.56 19.56
C PHE A 155 -20.36 21.47 20.36
N SER A 156 -20.03 21.82 20.48
CA SER A 156 -20.08 22.50 20.84
C SER A 156 -20.50 23.38 20.41
N TYR A 157 -20.77 23.37 19.99
CA TYR A 157 -21.02 24.15 19.69
C TYR A 157 -21.76 24.67 19.89
N THR A 158 -21.82 24.42 20.32
CA THR A 158 -22.37 24.85 20.50
C THR A 158 -22.62 25.55 20.67
N ILE A 159 -22.80 25.41 20.80
CA ILE A 159 -23.01 25.90 20.93
C ILE A 159 -23.25 26.74 21.15
N ASN A 160 -23.41 26.77 21.30
CA ASN A 160 -23.63 27.60 21.45
C ASN A 160 -23.99 28.35 21.59
N ASP A 161 -24.25 28.35 21.61
CA ASP A 161 -24.54 29.05 21.72
C ASP A 161 -24.80 29.67 22.06
N GLU A 162 -24.96 29.78 22.19
CA GLU A 162 -25.17 30.18 22.43
C GLU A 162 -25.32 30.49 22.68
#